data_ca3674c3d3454e91b12a33c2a5af7a80
#
_entry.id   ca3674c3d3454e91b12a33c2a5af7a80
#
_cell.length_a   1.000
_cell.length_b   1.000
_cell.length_c   1.000
_cell.angle_alpha   90.00
_cell.angle_beta   90.00
_cell.angle_gamma   90.00
#
_symmetry.space_group_name_H-M   'P 1'
#
loop_
_entity.id
_entity.type
_entity.pdbx_description
1 polymer ?
#
loop_
_entity_poly.entity_id
_entity_poly.type
_entity_poly.pdbx_seq_one_letter_code
_entity_poly.pdbx_strand_id
1 'polypeptide(L)'
;SRKDIDELYLRHVLHSLGIAKVITFKNGSKVLDVGTGGGFPGIPLAILFPETQFHLVDSIGKKIKVVDEVVAGLGLTNVKTTHGRVEEVKDTYDFIVSRAVAQMETFVGWTKGRIAKKQNHDLKNGILYLKGGDLIEELQKYTSATIYDLPTYFDEDFFETKKVVHLGMKFKG
;
A
#
# COMPACT_ATOMS: atom_id res chain seq x y z
N SER A 1 12.97 12.11 -19.28
CA SER A 1 12.39 12.22 -20.65
C SER A 1 10.86 12.26 -20.57
N ARG A 2 10.19 12.66 -21.64
CA ARG A 2 8.71 12.63 -21.72
C ARG A 2 8.18 11.22 -21.51
N LYS A 3 8.86 10.23 -22.07
CA LYS A 3 8.52 8.81 -21.91
C LYS A 3 8.56 8.38 -20.44
N ASP A 4 9.53 8.84 -19.69
CA ASP A 4 9.67 8.50 -18.27
C ASP A 4 8.55 9.16 -17.44
N ILE A 5 8.11 10.35 -17.81
CA ILE A 5 6.98 11.05 -17.14
C ILE A 5 5.67 10.31 -17.40
N ASP A 6 5.42 9.88 -18.64
CA ASP A 6 4.21 9.12 -18.99
C ASP A 6 4.20 7.75 -18.28
N GLU A 7 5.36 7.09 -18.19
CA GLU A 7 5.51 5.85 -17.44
C GLU A 7 5.38 6.06 -15.92
N LEU A 8 5.83 7.19 -15.39
CA LEU A 8 5.63 7.55 -13.99
C LEU A 8 4.14 7.61 -13.65
N TYR A 9 3.34 8.30 -14.46
CA TYR A 9 1.91 8.41 -14.26
C TYR A 9 1.23 7.03 -14.29
N LEU A 10 1.45 6.26 -15.34
CA LEU A 10 0.81 4.96 -15.53
C LEU A 10 1.30 3.92 -14.54
N ARG A 11 2.61 3.71 -14.47
CA ARG A 11 3.22 2.58 -13.73
C ARG A 11 3.30 2.81 -12.23
N HIS A 12 3.32 4.05 -11.79
CA HIS A 12 3.47 4.40 -10.38
C HIS A 12 2.26 5.10 -9.81
N VAL A 13 1.81 6.20 -10.37
CA VAL A 13 0.69 6.96 -9.81
C VAL A 13 -0.63 6.22 -9.99
N LEU A 14 -1.01 5.92 -11.22
CA LEU A 14 -2.28 5.26 -11.52
C LEU A 14 -2.33 3.85 -10.93
N HIS A 15 -1.23 3.12 -10.98
CA HIS A 15 -1.11 1.80 -10.34
C HIS A 15 -1.37 1.87 -8.83
N SER A 16 -0.79 2.86 -8.15
CA SER A 16 -1.02 3.10 -6.72
C SER A 16 -2.49 3.36 -6.41
N LEU A 17 -3.18 4.11 -7.27
CA LEU A 17 -4.59 4.42 -7.13
C LEU A 17 -5.51 3.22 -7.38
N GLY A 18 -4.98 2.10 -7.86
CA GLY A 18 -5.70 0.83 -7.90
C GLY A 18 -6.25 0.40 -6.55
N ILE A 19 -5.54 0.71 -5.47
CA ILE A 19 -6.04 0.46 -4.11
C ILE A 19 -7.30 1.28 -3.82
N ALA A 20 -7.38 2.51 -4.30
CA ALA A 20 -8.54 3.37 -4.13
C ALA A 20 -9.79 2.89 -4.90
N LYS A 21 -9.63 1.98 -5.85
CA LYS A 21 -10.76 1.30 -6.51
C LYS A 21 -11.38 0.20 -5.63
N VAL A 22 -10.62 -0.30 -4.67
CA VAL A 22 -11.03 -1.37 -3.78
C VAL A 22 -11.58 -0.83 -2.46
N ILE A 23 -11.05 0.29 -1.98
CA ILE A 23 -11.43 0.87 -0.70
C ILE A 23 -11.45 2.39 -0.77
N THR A 24 -12.36 3.00 0.00
CA THR A 24 -12.32 4.41 0.36
C THR A 24 -11.94 4.49 1.83
N PHE A 25 -10.76 5.02 2.14
CA PHE A 25 -10.34 5.20 3.53
C PHE A 25 -11.20 6.25 4.22
N LYS A 26 -11.71 5.93 5.38
CA LYS A 26 -12.47 6.87 6.21
C LYS A 26 -11.55 7.90 6.86
N ASN A 27 -12.10 9.08 7.12
CA ASN A 27 -11.38 10.15 7.83
C ASN A 27 -10.84 9.64 9.18
N GLY A 28 -9.60 9.96 9.47
CA GLY A 28 -8.93 9.51 10.69
C GLY A 28 -8.32 8.10 10.61
N SER A 29 -8.45 7.40 9.48
CA SER A 29 -7.78 6.11 9.27
C SER A 29 -6.26 6.26 9.28
N LYS A 30 -5.59 5.20 9.70
CA LYS A 30 -4.12 5.10 9.70
C LYS A 30 -3.69 4.01 8.74
N VAL A 31 -2.81 4.36 7.81
CA VAL A 31 -2.28 3.45 6.79
C VAL A 31 -0.76 3.45 6.82
N LEU A 32 -0.17 2.26 6.85
CA LEU A 32 1.27 2.05 6.76
C LEU A 32 1.62 1.60 5.35
N ASP A 33 2.61 2.25 4.72
CA ASP A 33 3.19 1.82 3.45
C ASP A 33 4.59 1.23 3.70
N VAL A 34 4.73 -0.06 3.49
CA VAL A 34 5.96 -0.82 3.76
C VAL A 34 6.79 -0.95 2.49
N GLY A 35 8.04 -0.51 2.57
CA GLY A 35 8.93 -0.51 1.41
C GLY A 35 8.47 0.50 0.36
N THR A 36 8.17 1.70 0.81
CA THR A 36 7.53 2.75 -0.01
C THR A 36 8.35 3.17 -1.24
N GLY A 37 9.67 2.95 -1.22
CA GLY A 37 10.54 3.33 -2.32
C GLY A 37 10.50 4.82 -2.61
N GLY A 38 10.07 5.20 -3.80
CA GLY A 38 9.87 6.60 -4.21
C GLY A 38 8.57 7.23 -3.67
N GLY A 39 7.87 6.57 -2.76
CA GLY A 39 6.62 7.06 -2.18
C GLY A 39 5.37 6.40 -2.75
N PHE A 40 5.49 5.18 -3.25
CA PHE A 40 4.38 4.45 -3.88
C PHE A 40 4.08 3.14 -3.15
N PRO A 41 2.80 2.86 -2.85
CA PRO A 41 1.60 3.62 -3.21
C PRO A 41 1.23 4.80 -2.30
N GLY A 42 2.01 5.07 -1.24
CA GLY A 42 1.64 5.99 -0.16
C GLY A 42 1.33 7.42 -0.59
N ILE A 43 2.18 8.07 -1.40
CA ILE A 43 1.99 9.48 -1.79
C ILE A 43 0.74 9.69 -2.63
N PRO A 44 0.50 8.93 -3.71
CA PRO A 44 -0.76 9.07 -4.46
C PRO A 44 -2.00 8.87 -3.60
N LEU A 45 -1.98 7.90 -2.71
CA LEU A 45 -3.10 7.66 -1.80
C LEU A 45 -3.27 8.79 -0.79
N ALA A 46 -2.18 9.36 -0.28
CA ALA A 46 -2.23 10.50 0.65
C ALA A 46 -2.82 11.76 -0.01
N ILE A 47 -2.52 11.98 -1.28
CA ILE A 47 -3.12 13.09 -2.06
C ILE A 47 -4.63 12.88 -2.19
N LEU A 48 -5.06 11.67 -2.49
CA LEU A 48 -6.47 11.34 -2.71
C LEU A 48 -7.28 11.32 -1.39
N PHE A 49 -6.64 10.92 -0.28
CA PHE A 49 -7.27 10.81 1.04
C PHE A 49 -6.61 11.74 2.06
N PRO A 50 -6.86 13.07 1.97
CA PRO A 50 -6.14 14.06 2.80
C PRO A 50 -6.44 13.95 4.30
N GLU A 51 -7.56 13.32 4.68
CA GLU A 51 -7.97 13.12 6.09
C GLU A 51 -7.51 11.76 6.66
N THR A 52 -6.76 10.98 5.89
CA THR A 52 -6.14 9.72 6.31
C THR A 52 -4.67 9.94 6.63
N GLN A 53 -4.19 9.34 7.72
CA GLN A 53 -2.79 9.43 8.13
C GLN A 53 -1.98 8.32 7.47
N PHE A 54 -0.97 8.69 6.69
CA PHE A 54 -0.07 7.76 6.01
C PHE A 54 1.30 7.77 6.66
N HIS A 55 1.80 6.58 6.98
CA HIS A 55 3.16 6.37 7.46
C HIS A 55 3.94 5.57 6.43
N LEU A 56 4.94 6.19 5.79
CA LEU A 56 5.75 5.60 4.74
C LEU A 56 7.10 5.17 5.30
N VAL A 57 7.43 3.89 5.14
CA VAL A 57 8.64 3.29 5.72
C VAL A 57 9.48 2.64 4.62
N ASP A 58 10.78 2.88 4.66
CA ASP A 58 11.75 2.21 3.79
C ASP A 58 13.08 2.03 4.53
N SER A 59 13.75 0.92 4.29
CA SER A 59 15.06 0.64 4.88
C SER A 59 16.20 1.39 4.19
N ILE A 60 15.95 2.01 3.03
CA ILE A 60 16.94 2.74 2.26
C ILE A 60 16.78 4.25 2.49
N GLY A 61 17.72 4.84 3.23
CA GLY A 61 17.66 6.25 3.64
C GLY A 61 17.59 7.25 2.49
N LYS A 62 18.27 6.98 1.37
CA LYS A 62 18.23 7.82 0.17
C LYS A 62 16.82 7.92 -0.40
N LYS A 63 16.04 6.85 -0.36
CA LYS A 63 14.65 6.83 -0.82
C LYS A 63 13.76 7.66 0.09
N ILE A 64 13.90 7.51 1.39
CA ILE A 64 13.14 8.31 2.37
C ILE A 64 13.45 9.80 2.22
N LYS A 65 14.70 10.17 1.96
CA LYS A 65 15.07 11.56 1.71
C LYS A 65 14.32 12.14 0.50
N VAL A 66 14.23 11.40 -0.59
CA VAL A 66 13.46 11.81 -1.77
C VAL A 66 11.98 11.93 -1.45
N VAL A 67 11.42 10.97 -0.72
CA VAL A 67 10.03 11.02 -0.28
C VAL A 67 9.75 12.27 0.56
N ASP A 68 10.63 12.61 1.51
CA ASP A 68 10.51 13.81 2.33
C ASP A 68 10.50 15.08 1.49
N GLU A 69 11.36 15.16 0.47
CA GLU A 69 11.40 16.29 -0.46
C GLU A 69 10.11 16.42 -1.27
N VAL A 70 9.57 15.31 -1.75
CA VAL A 70 8.30 15.28 -2.49
C VAL A 70 7.12 15.68 -1.59
N VAL A 71 7.06 15.14 -0.39
CA VAL A 71 6.02 15.48 0.61
C VAL A 71 6.04 16.98 0.92
N ALA A 72 7.22 17.54 1.16
CA ALA A 72 7.39 18.98 1.41
C ALA A 72 6.99 19.82 0.18
N GLY A 73 7.44 19.42 -1.01
CA GLY A 73 7.13 20.12 -2.26
C GLY A 73 5.64 20.12 -2.60
N LEU A 74 4.92 19.06 -2.26
CA LEU A 74 3.47 18.96 -2.45
C LEU A 74 2.66 19.56 -1.29
N GLY A 75 3.31 19.94 -0.19
CA GLY A 75 2.63 20.47 0.98
C GLY A 75 1.72 19.47 1.68
N LEU A 76 2.05 18.18 1.65
CA LEU A 76 1.25 17.15 2.29
C LEU A 76 1.43 17.19 3.81
N THR A 77 0.33 17.26 4.53
CA THR A 77 0.31 17.33 6.01
C THR A 77 -0.08 16.00 6.68
N ASN A 78 -0.48 15.01 5.89
CA ASN A 78 -0.97 13.72 6.36
C ASN A 78 0.02 12.57 6.11
N VAL A 79 1.29 12.87 5.85
CA VAL A 79 2.35 11.89 5.60
C VAL A 79 3.45 12.02 6.65
N LYS A 80 3.78 10.91 7.27
CA LYS A 80 4.93 10.71 8.14
C LYS A 80 5.86 9.70 7.49
N THR A 81 7.15 9.89 7.60
CA THR A 81 8.15 8.96 7.04
C THR A 81 9.05 8.39 8.14
N THR A 82 9.55 7.20 7.92
CA THR A 82 10.56 6.56 8.78
C THR A 82 11.58 5.83 7.92
N HIS A 83 12.86 6.17 8.13
CA HIS A 83 13.97 5.36 7.65
C HIS A 83 14.20 4.23 8.64
N GLY A 84 13.90 3.02 8.24
CA GLY A 84 14.03 1.84 9.09
C GLY A 84 13.31 0.63 8.53
N ARG A 85 13.31 -0.43 9.30
CA ARG A 85 12.58 -1.66 8.97
C ARG A 85 11.19 -1.64 9.60
N VAL A 86 10.25 -2.33 8.97
CA VAL A 86 8.87 -2.39 9.45
C VAL A 86 8.77 -3.00 10.85
N GLU A 87 9.66 -3.93 11.19
CA GLU A 87 9.70 -4.56 12.51
C GLU A 87 9.98 -3.57 13.64
N GLU A 88 10.61 -2.44 13.32
CA GLU A 88 10.92 -1.37 14.28
C GLU A 88 9.72 -0.44 14.52
N VAL A 89 8.71 -0.48 13.65
CA VAL A 89 7.48 0.31 13.79
C VAL A 89 6.62 -0.31 14.89
N LYS A 90 6.26 0.48 15.90
CA LYS A 90 5.53 -0.02 17.08
C LYS A 90 4.05 0.33 17.09
N ASP A 91 3.60 1.16 16.18
CA ASP A 91 2.20 1.59 16.11
C ASP A 91 1.33 0.55 15.38
N THR A 92 0.01 0.73 15.44
CA THR A 92 -0.96 -0.09 14.73
C THR A 92 -1.72 0.74 13.69
N TYR A 93 -2.15 0.07 12.63
CA TYR A 93 -2.76 0.70 11.46
C TYR A 93 -4.02 -0.05 11.06
N ASP A 94 -4.98 0.68 10.48
CA ASP A 94 -6.18 0.06 9.90
C ASP A 94 -5.82 -0.80 8.70
N PHE A 95 -4.94 -0.30 7.83
CA PHE A 95 -4.46 -1.03 6.66
C PHE A 95 -2.96 -0.88 6.50
N ILE A 96 -2.34 -1.93 5.97
CA ILE A 96 -0.95 -1.93 5.54
C ILE A 96 -0.93 -2.15 4.04
N VAL A 97 -0.37 -1.19 3.31
CA VAL A 97 -0.26 -1.22 1.87
C VAL A 97 1.18 -1.46 1.44
N SER A 98 1.38 -2.04 0.28
CA SER A 98 2.70 -2.18 -0.31
C SER A 98 2.60 -2.53 -1.79
N ARG A 99 3.74 -2.46 -2.49
CA ARG A 99 3.86 -2.85 -3.88
C ARG A 99 5.06 -3.78 -4.07
N ALA A 100 4.78 -5.07 -4.28
CA ALA A 100 5.74 -6.09 -4.77
C ALA A 100 7.10 -6.15 -4.05
N VAL A 101 7.16 -5.93 -2.74
CA VAL A 101 8.42 -5.95 -1.97
C VAL A 101 8.82 -7.35 -1.50
N ALA A 102 7.86 -8.26 -1.31
CA ALA A 102 8.11 -9.61 -0.80
C ALA A 102 6.96 -10.57 -1.15
N GLN A 103 7.21 -11.86 -1.02
CA GLN A 103 6.17 -12.87 -1.03
C GLN A 103 5.19 -12.66 0.14
N MET A 104 3.94 -13.08 -0.02
CA MET A 104 2.88 -12.84 0.97
C MET A 104 3.25 -13.39 2.36
N GLU A 105 3.84 -14.56 2.44
CA GLU A 105 4.22 -15.18 3.71
C GLU A 105 5.23 -14.33 4.50
N THR A 106 6.25 -13.84 3.82
CA THR A 106 7.25 -12.94 4.41
C THR A 106 6.60 -11.63 4.85
N PHE A 107 5.76 -11.06 3.98
CA PHE A 107 5.08 -9.79 4.25
C PHE A 107 4.13 -9.89 5.44
N VAL A 108 3.34 -10.94 5.53
CA VAL A 108 2.45 -11.20 6.68
C VAL A 108 3.26 -11.28 7.97
N GLY A 109 4.42 -11.94 7.94
CA GLY A 109 5.34 -11.99 9.08
C GLY A 109 5.78 -10.60 9.55
N TRP A 110 6.10 -9.72 8.61
CA TRP A 110 6.51 -8.33 8.92
C TRP A 110 5.38 -7.48 9.51
N THR A 111 4.15 -7.73 9.10
CA THR A 111 2.99 -6.93 9.52
C THR A 111 2.34 -7.42 10.81
N LYS A 112 2.78 -8.57 11.31
CA LYS A 112 2.21 -9.19 12.51
C LYS A 112 2.28 -8.25 13.72
N GLY A 113 1.13 -8.03 14.37
CA GLY A 113 1.02 -7.13 15.52
C GLY A 113 0.87 -5.66 15.16
N ARG A 114 0.82 -5.29 13.87
CA ARG A 114 0.72 -3.89 13.40
C ARG A 114 -0.63 -3.54 12.79
N ILE A 115 -1.57 -4.48 12.79
CA ILE A 115 -2.94 -4.24 12.33
C ILE A 115 -3.83 -3.95 13.53
N ALA A 116 -4.55 -2.83 13.48
CA ALA A 116 -5.49 -2.43 14.51
C ALA A 116 -6.70 -3.39 14.60
N LYS A 117 -7.13 -3.70 15.81
CA LYS A 117 -8.25 -4.62 16.05
C LYS A 117 -9.61 -3.97 15.79
N LYS A 118 -9.73 -2.68 16.06
CA LYS A 118 -10.99 -1.94 15.86
C LYS A 118 -11.28 -1.79 14.38
N GLN A 119 -12.43 -2.30 13.96
CA GLN A 119 -12.89 -2.28 12.57
C GLN A 119 -13.76 -1.04 12.32
N ASN A 120 -13.35 -0.18 11.38
CA ASN A 120 -14.09 1.03 11.02
C ASN A 120 -14.56 1.03 9.56
N HIS A 121 -14.16 0.04 8.77
CA HIS A 121 -14.48 -0.08 7.34
C HIS A 121 -15.29 -1.35 7.08
N ASP A 122 -16.00 -1.39 5.97
CA ASP A 122 -16.68 -2.61 5.52
C ASP A 122 -15.68 -3.72 5.19
N LEU A 123 -14.54 -3.33 4.64
CA LEU A 123 -13.41 -4.21 4.43
C LEU A 123 -12.66 -4.42 5.75
N LYS A 124 -12.34 -5.66 6.09
CA LYS A 124 -11.58 -5.95 7.32
C LYS A 124 -10.20 -5.31 7.31
N ASN A 125 -9.80 -4.74 8.43
CA ASN A 125 -8.43 -4.28 8.63
C ASN A 125 -7.43 -5.36 8.25
N GLY A 126 -6.42 -4.99 7.53
CA GLY A 126 -5.43 -5.93 7.06
C GLY A 126 -4.52 -5.37 5.99
N ILE A 127 -4.09 -6.24 5.11
CA ILE A 127 -3.15 -5.95 4.03
C ILE A 127 -3.90 -5.65 2.74
N LEU A 128 -3.47 -4.61 2.04
CA LEU A 128 -3.85 -4.29 0.66
C LEU A 128 -2.56 -4.24 -0.16
N TYR A 129 -2.32 -5.27 -0.95
CA TYR A 129 -1.04 -5.49 -1.62
C TYR A 129 -1.18 -5.41 -3.14
N LEU A 130 -0.42 -4.52 -3.77
CA LEU A 130 -0.33 -4.45 -5.22
C LEU A 130 0.59 -5.56 -5.72
N LYS A 131 0.03 -6.47 -6.49
CA LYS A 131 0.71 -7.64 -7.04
C LYS A 131 0.45 -7.75 -8.54
N GLY A 132 1.15 -8.66 -9.20
CA GLY A 132 0.94 -8.99 -10.60
C GLY A 132 1.19 -10.45 -10.90
N GLY A 133 0.69 -10.91 -12.04
CA GLY A 133 0.87 -12.28 -12.51
C GLY A 133 0.00 -13.31 -11.80
N ASP A 134 0.42 -14.57 -11.88
CA ASP A 134 -0.26 -15.68 -11.23
C ASP A 134 0.09 -15.73 -9.73
N LEU A 135 -0.93 -15.70 -8.89
CA LEU A 135 -0.80 -15.68 -7.43
C LEU A 135 -1.28 -16.98 -6.77
N ILE A 136 -1.63 -18.00 -7.52
CA ILE A 136 -2.22 -19.23 -6.99
C ILE A 136 -1.30 -19.88 -5.96
N GLU A 137 -0.03 -20.06 -6.29
CA GLU A 137 0.96 -20.68 -5.40
C GLU A 137 1.26 -19.80 -4.18
N GLU A 138 1.50 -18.50 -4.41
CA GLU A 138 1.82 -17.53 -3.35
C GLU A 138 0.70 -17.43 -2.31
N LEU A 139 -0.56 -17.49 -2.74
CA LEU A 139 -1.73 -17.34 -1.88
C LEU A 139 -2.34 -18.64 -1.39
N GLN A 140 -1.72 -19.78 -1.68
CA GLN A 140 -2.26 -21.09 -1.35
C GLN A 140 -2.63 -21.25 0.13
N LYS A 141 -1.81 -20.71 1.02
CA LYS A 141 -2.04 -20.72 2.48
C LYS A 141 -3.04 -19.67 2.96
N TYR A 142 -3.37 -18.71 2.12
CA TYR A 142 -4.19 -17.54 2.47
C TYR A 142 -5.54 -17.60 1.79
N THR A 143 -6.31 -18.63 2.11
CA THR A 143 -7.61 -18.92 1.47
C THR A 143 -8.65 -17.82 1.68
N SER A 144 -8.47 -16.95 2.68
CA SER A 144 -9.34 -15.79 2.93
C SER A 144 -8.93 -14.54 2.14
N ALA A 145 -7.84 -14.60 1.38
CA ALA A 145 -7.43 -13.48 0.55
C ALA A 145 -8.43 -13.27 -0.60
N THR A 146 -8.73 -12.01 -0.89
CA THR A 146 -9.54 -11.60 -2.04
C THR A 146 -8.65 -10.95 -3.07
N ILE A 147 -8.78 -11.36 -4.32
CA ILE A 147 -8.04 -10.80 -5.46
C ILE A 147 -8.97 -9.90 -6.25
N TYR A 148 -8.55 -8.64 -6.44
CA TYR A 148 -9.23 -7.68 -7.29
C TYR A 148 -8.40 -7.46 -8.55
N ASP A 149 -8.92 -7.87 -9.70
CA ASP A 149 -8.25 -7.69 -10.98
C ASP A 149 -8.39 -6.24 -11.46
N LEU A 150 -7.26 -5.55 -11.67
CA LEU A 150 -7.26 -4.15 -12.03
C LEU A 150 -7.78 -3.84 -13.45
N PRO A 151 -7.76 -4.77 -14.44
CA PRO A 151 -8.47 -4.56 -15.71
C PRO A 151 -9.97 -4.28 -15.57
N THR A 152 -10.58 -4.66 -14.46
CA THR A 152 -11.96 -4.30 -14.12
C THR A 152 -12.16 -2.79 -14.03
N TYR A 153 -11.11 -2.05 -13.66
CA TYR A 153 -11.18 -0.62 -13.36
C TYR A 153 -10.38 0.26 -14.34
N PHE A 154 -9.42 -0.33 -15.05
CA PHE A 154 -8.51 0.40 -15.96
C PHE A 154 -8.40 -0.34 -17.28
N ASP A 155 -8.38 0.40 -18.39
CA ASP A 155 -8.35 -0.14 -19.76
C ASP A 155 -6.93 -0.31 -20.31
N GLU A 156 -5.92 0.32 -19.70
CA GLU A 156 -4.55 0.30 -20.18
C GLU A 156 -3.95 -1.13 -20.10
N ASP A 157 -3.23 -1.54 -21.13
CA ASP A 157 -2.61 -2.88 -21.23
C ASP A 157 -1.71 -3.21 -20.04
N PHE A 158 -1.08 -2.19 -19.46
CA PHE A 158 -0.26 -2.31 -18.25
C PHE A 158 -0.99 -3.04 -17.11
N PHE A 159 -2.29 -2.84 -16.96
CA PHE A 159 -3.08 -3.42 -15.87
C PHE A 159 -3.54 -4.85 -16.12
N GLU A 160 -3.33 -5.39 -17.31
CA GLU A 160 -3.85 -6.70 -17.69
C GLU A 160 -3.48 -7.81 -16.69
N THR A 161 -2.26 -7.74 -16.13
CA THR A 161 -1.76 -8.71 -15.15
C THR A 161 -1.74 -8.17 -13.72
N LYS A 162 -2.23 -6.96 -13.48
CA LYS A 162 -2.13 -6.29 -12.18
C LYS A 162 -3.34 -6.55 -11.30
N LYS A 163 -3.06 -6.70 -10.00
CA LYS A 163 -4.05 -7.09 -9.00
C LYS A 163 -3.84 -6.32 -7.70
N VAL A 164 -4.93 -6.13 -6.97
CA VAL A 164 -4.87 -5.79 -5.54
C VAL A 164 -5.26 -7.04 -4.77
N VAL A 165 -4.45 -7.45 -3.82
CA VAL A 165 -4.75 -8.54 -2.90
C VAL A 165 -5.14 -7.95 -1.56
N HIS A 166 -6.34 -8.26 -1.09
CA HIS A 166 -6.77 -7.96 0.28
C HIS A 166 -6.67 -9.20 1.15
N LEU A 167 -5.96 -9.10 2.25
CA LEU A 167 -5.92 -10.12 3.29
C LEU A 167 -6.32 -9.48 4.62
N GLY A 168 -7.56 -9.73 5.04
CA GLY A 168 -8.05 -9.31 6.35
C GLY A 168 -7.38 -10.13 7.45
N MET A 169 -6.92 -9.45 8.51
CA MET A 169 -6.32 -10.14 9.64
C MET A 169 -7.39 -10.70 10.57
N LYS A 170 -7.20 -11.96 10.98
CA LYS A 170 -8.00 -12.61 12.01
C LYS A 170 -7.29 -12.40 13.35
N PHE A 171 -8.00 -11.79 14.28
CA PHE A 171 -7.54 -11.73 15.66
C PHE A 171 -8.15 -12.93 16.39
N LYS A 172 -7.32 -13.68 17.12
CA LYS A 172 -7.84 -14.68 18.06
C LYS A 172 -8.56 -13.90 19.17
N GLY A 173 -9.82 -14.18 19.33
CA GLY A 173 -10.61 -13.62 20.42
C GLY A 173 -10.11 -14.08 21.79
#